data_dd2446f809b6ae66c3dc0eb25df6ee7b
#
_entry.id   dd2446f809b6ae66c3dc0eb25df6ee7b
#
_cell.length_a   1.000
_cell.length_b   1.000
_cell.length_c   1.000
_cell.angle_alpha   90.00
_cell.angle_beta   90.00
_cell.angle_gamma   90.00
#
_symmetry.space_group_name_H-M   'P 1'
#
loop_
_entity.id
_entity.type
_entity.pdbx_description
1 polymer ?
#
loop_
_entity_poly.entity_id
_entity_poly.type
_entity_poly.pdbx_seq_one_letter_code
_entity_poly.pdbx_strand_id
1 'polypeptide(L)'
;SSSSVIAVDGSRVTLLIKATSSYQGDIIGVTSDNYGDFSSIGYVFKQEDNTLPVALNGRVPVKVSTEGGAIKRGDRITSSSLAGFGMKATTSGAVVGIALDEFDETIGTETTMVGEKKVTIGKVLVFINLGHANLDKDISKLAEGGGEIWTIDMQSGRITTIYGLDLGGADIMNVSSILSANGTWS
;
A
#
# COMPACT_ATOMS: atom_id res chain seq x y z
N SER A 1 4.64 -24.58 -4.28
CA SER A 1 3.66 -23.66 -3.76
C SER A 1 4.39 -22.68 -2.87
N SER A 2 3.97 -21.50 -2.78
CA SER A 2 4.73 -20.48 -2.10
C SER A 2 3.79 -19.36 -1.68
N SER A 3 4.05 -18.81 -0.50
CA SER A 3 3.32 -17.76 0.17
C SER A 3 3.03 -16.57 -0.75
N SER A 4 1.92 -16.59 -1.45
CA SER A 4 1.51 -15.58 -2.44
C SER A 4 0.36 -14.74 -1.88
N VAL A 5 0.38 -13.46 -2.19
CA VAL A 5 -0.76 -12.57 -1.96
C VAL A 5 -1.89 -12.99 -2.91
N ILE A 6 -3.09 -13.13 -2.38
CA ILE A 6 -4.25 -13.64 -3.11
C ILE A 6 -5.44 -12.69 -2.99
N ALA A 7 -6.26 -12.68 -4.03
CA ALA A 7 -7.49 -11.92 -4.18
C ALA A 7 -8.66 -12.85 -4.50
N VAL A 8 -9.87 -12.31 -4.44
CA VAL A 8 -11.09 -13.04 -4.78
C VAL A 8 -11.23 -13.12 -6.30
N ASP A 9 -11.57 -14.30 -6.82
CA ASP A 9 -12.04 -14.42 -8.19
C ASP A 9 -13.53 -13.94 -8.24
N GLY A 10 -13.76 -12.83 -8.90
CA GLY A 10 -15.09 -12.23 -9.05
C GLY A 10 -16.12 -13.11 -9.74
N SER A 11 -15.73 -14.23 -10.36
CA SER A 11 -16.63 -15.19 -11.00
C SER A 11 -17.13 -16.29 -10.07
N ARG A 12 -16.41 -16.58 -8.97
CA ARG A 12 -16.71 -17.67 -8.03
C ARG A 12 -16.32 -17.29 -6.60
N VAL A 13 -17.25 -17.48 -5.67
CA VAL A 13 -17.09 -17.12 -4.25
C VAL A 13 -16.00 -17.93 -3.52
N THR A 14 -15.63 -19.11 -4.04
CA THR A 14 -14.70 -20.05 -3.40
C THR A 14 -13.34 -20.16 -4.11
N LEU A 15 -13.16 -19.50 -5.24
CA LEU A 15 -11.90 -19.51 -5.97
C LEU A 15 -11.07 -18.28 -5.63
N LEU A 16 -9.80 -18.52 -5.41
CA LEU A 16 -8.82 -17.49 -5.12
C LEU A 16 -7.81 -17.44 -6.25
N ILE A 17 -7.48 -16.23 -6.64
CA ILE A 17 -6.45 -15.95 -7.64
C ILE A 17 -5.27 -15.22 -6.98
N LYS A 18 -4.12 -15.26 -7.60
CA LYS A 18 -3.01 -14.39 -7.20
C LYS A 18 -3.40 -12.95 -7.46
N ALA A 19 -3.10 -12.05 -6.54
CA ALA A 19 -3.15 -10.62 -6.82
C ALA A 19 -2.23 -10.30 -8.00
N THR A 20 -2.70 -9.49 -8.94
CA THR A 20 -2.00 -9.19 -10.21
C THR A 20 -1.77 -7.71 -10.44
N SER A 21 -2.26 -6.87 -9.55
CA SER A 21 -2.09 -5.42 -9.63
C SER A 21 -1.59 -4.83 -8.31
N SER A 22 -0.88 -3.71 -8.42
CA SER A 22 -0.45 -2.94 -7.26
C SER A 22 -1.66 -2.39 -6.51
N TYR A 23 -1.61 -2.42 -5.16
CA TYR A 23 -2.68 -1.90 -4.29
C TYR A 23 -4.07 -2.51 -4.58
N GLN A 24 -4.11 -3.77 -4.97
CA GLN A 24 -5.36 -4.45 -5.29
C GLN A 24 -6.30 -4.47 -4.08
N GLY A 25 -7.55 -3.99 -4.27
CA GLY A 25 -8.46 -3.73 -3.15
C GLY A 25 -9.20 -4.94 -2.61
N ASP A 26 -9.24 -6.05 -3.35
CA ASP A 26 -9.95 -7.29 -3.03
C ASP A 26 -9.03 -8.39 -2.46
N ILE A 27 -7.90 -8.01 -1.89
CA ILE A 27 -6.98 -8.94 -1.21
C ILE A 27 -7.67 -9.52 0.01
N ILE A 28 -7.61 -10.84 0.17
CA ILE A 28 -8.19 -11.54 1.31
C ILE A 28 -7.15 -12.23 2.20
N GLY A 29 -5.90 -12.31 1.80
CA GLY A 29 -4.87 -12.94 2.63
C GLY A 29 -3.63 -13.35 1.86
N VAL A 30 -2.86 -14.24 2.48
CA VAL A 30 -1.65 -14.82 1.92
C VAL A 30 -1.72 -16.33 2.04
N THR A 31 -1.44 -17.06 0.96
CA THR A 31 -1.32 -18.52 1.05
C THR A 31 -0.10 -18.90 1.90
N SER A 32 -0.22 -19.92 2.72
CA SER A 32 0.85 -20.38 3.59
C SER A 32 1.17 -21.85 3.34
N ASP A 33 2.44 -22.15 3.19
CA ASP A 33 2.94 -23.53 3.08
C ASP A 33 3.24 -24.14 4.46
N ASN A 34 3.37 -23.30 5.48
CA ASN A 34 3.67 -23.68 6.86
C ASN A 34 2.52 -23.26 7.77
N TYR A 35 1.50 -24.09 7.78
CA TYR A 35 0.33 -23.92 8.63
C TYR A 35 0.32 -24.96 9.73
N GLY A 36 -0.08 -24.57 10.94
CA GLY A 36 -0.28 -25.49 12.04
C GLY A 36 -1.64 -26.19 11.98
N ASP A 37 -1.96 -26.93 13.02
CA ASP A 37 -3.16 -27.78 13.12
C ASP A 37 -4.49 -27.01 13.19
N PHE A 38 -4.48 -25.70 13.04
CA PHE A 38 -5.68 -24.84 13.07
C PHE A 38 -6.37 -24.66 11.73
N SER A 39 -6.12 -25.55 10.78
CA SER A 39 -6.82 -25.52 9.50
C SER A 39 -8.11 -26.31 9.59
N SER A 40 -9.19 -25.83 8.98
CA SER A 40 -10.44 -26.57 8.81
C SER A 40 -10.38 -27.59 7.65
N ILE A 41 -9.19 -27.91 7.16
CA ILE A 41 -8.96 -28.92 6.13
C ILE A 41 -9.47 -30.29 6.65
N GLY A 42 -10.34 -30.91 5.88
CA GLY A 42 -10.97 -32.19 6.23
C GLY A 42 -12.32 -32.10 6.93
N TYR A 43 -12.75 -30.92 7.36
CA TYR A 43 -14.07 -30.75 7.96
C TYR A 43 -15.15 -30.28 6.96
N VAL A 44 -14.73 -29.45 6.00
CA VAL A 44 -15.62 -28.86 4.98
C VAL A 44 -15.15 -29.17 3.56
N PHE A 45 -13.86 -29.40 3.38
CA PHE A 45 -13.25 -29.62 2.06
C PHE A 45 -12.70 -31.04 1.94
N LYS A 46 -12.86 -31.64 0.77
CA LYS A 46 -12.26 -32.91 0.45
C LYS A 46 -10.82 -32.71 -0.04
N GLN A 47 -9.96 -33.71 0.14
CA GLN A 47 -8.56 -33.64 -0.27
C GLN A 47 -8.38 -33.41 -1.78
N GLU A 48 -9.36 -33.82 -2.58
CA GLU A 48 -9.43 -33.62 -4.03
C GLU A 48 -9.71 -32.16 -4.45
N ASP A 49 -10.14 -31.30 -3.52
CA ASP A 49 -10.46 -29.88 -3.80
C ASP A 49 -9.22 -28.98 -3.92
N ASN A 50 -7.98 -29.53 -3.77
CA ASN A 50 -6.74 -28.77 -3.83
C ASN A 50 -6.74 -27.52 -2.95
N THR A 51 -7.26 -27.63 -1.75
CA THR A 51 -7.37 -26.52 -0.82
C THR A 51 -6.00 -26.01 -0.40
N LEU A 52 -5.84 -24.70 -0.45
CA LEU A 52 -4.64 -24.01 0.04
C LEU A 52 -4.97 -23.24 1.31
N PRO A 53 -4.22 -23.43 2.41
CA PRO A 53 -4.38 -22.60 3.60
C PRO A 53 -4.12 -21.14 3.31
N VAL A 54 -4.98 -20.28 3.81
CA VAL A 54 -4.88 -18.83 3.69
C VAL A 54 -4.70 -18.24 5.07
N ALA A 55 -3.59 -17.54 5.26
CA ALA A 55 -3.36 -16.76 6.45
C ALA A 55 -4.11 -15.43 6.35
N LEU A 56 -5.02 -15.21 7.30
CA LEU A 56 -5.78 -13.96 7.45
C LEU A 56 -5.17 -13.05 8.51
N ASN A 57 -4.36 -13.62 9.41
CA ASN A 57 -3.66 -12.91 10.48
C ASN A 57 -2.42 -13.70 10.91
N GLY A 58 -1.49 -13.04 11.58
CA GLY A 58 -0.29 -13.66 12.14
C GLY A 58 0.97 -13.43 11.30
N ARG A 59 2.05 -14.10 11.66
CA ARG A 59 3.36 -13.95 11.03
C ARG A 59 3.54 -14.98 9.92
N VAL A 60 3.68 -14.51 8.70
CA VAL A 60 3.80 -15.37 7.50
C VAL A 60 4.93 -14.86 6.61
N PRO A 61 5.80 -15.76 6.10
CA PRO A 61 6.72 -15.40 5.04
C PRO A 61 5.93 -15.06 3.76
N VAL A 62 6.09 -13.85 3.25
CA VAL A 62 5.41 -13.35 2.05
C VAL A 62 6.45 -13.16 0.95
N LYS A 63 6.13 -13.60 -0.26
CA LYS A 63 6.92 -13.25 -1.45
C LYS A 63 6.84 -11.76 -1.69
N VAL A 64 7.98 -11.12 -1.91
CA VAL A 64 8.06 -9.69 -2.13
C VAL A 64 8.96 -9.35 -3.32
N SER A 65 8.74 -8.16 -3.87
CA SER A 65 9.58 -7.55 -4.89
C SER A 65 10.02 -6.15 -4.45
N THR A 66 11.16 -5.69 -5.00
CA THR A 66 11.64 -4.31 -4.80
C THR A 66 10.96 -3.31 -5.75
N GLU A 67 9.79 -3.64 -6.30
CA GLU A 67 9.02 -2.73 -7.16
C GLU A 67 8.72 -1.40 -6.47
N GLY A 68 8.29 -1.45 -5.21
CA GLY A 68 8.06 -0.29 -4.34
C GLY A 68 9.33 0.23 -3.62
N GLY A 69 10.51 -0.27 -4.00
CA GLY A 69 11.78 0.04 -3.35
C GLY A 69 12.17 -0.94 -2.24
N ALA A 70 13.26 -0.65 -1.53
CA ALA A 70 13.74 -1.45 -0.41
C ALA A 70 12.71 -1.49 0.73
N ILE A 71 12.53 -2.65 1.31
CA ILE A 71 11.62 -2.90 2.43
C ILE A 71 12.42 -2.83 3.73
N LYS A 72 11.92 -2.06 4.69
CA LYS A 72 12.45 -1.97 6.05
C LYS A 72 11.44 -2.54 7.03
N ARG A 73 11.93 -2.93 8.21
CA ARG A 73 11.03 -3.32 9.32
C ARG A 73 10.05 -2.20 9.63
N GLY A 74 8.78 -2.55 9.78
CA GLY A 74 7.70 -1.60 10.01
C GLY A 74 7.05 -1.04 8.74
N ASP A 75 7.64 -1.24 7.56
CA ASP A 75 7.03 -0.82 6.30
C ASP A 75 5.71 -1.54 6.05
N ARG A 76 4.75 -0.83 5.49
CA ARG A 76 3.49 -1.42 5.01
C ARG A 76 3.73 -2.18 3.74
N ILE A 77 3.18 -3.39 3.67
CA ILE A 77 3.26 -4.25 2.49
C ILE A 77 1.91 -4.25 1.78
N THR A 78 1.94 -3.99 0.50
CA THR A 78 0.78 -4.08 -0.41
C THR A 78 1.04 -5.11 -1.50
N SER A 79 0.06 -5.38 -2.38
CA SER A 79 0.28 -6.20 -3.56
C SER A 79 1.17 -5.49 -4.58
N SER A 80 2.00 -6.24 -5.26
CA SER A 80 2.84 -5.83 -6.39
C SER A 80 2.08 -6.07 -7.71
N SER A 81 2.51 -5.43 -8.78
CA SER A 81 2.07 -5.78 -10.14
C SER A 81 2.59 -7.14 -10.61
N LEU A 82 3.60 -7.70 -9.92
CA LEU A 82 4.06 -9.06 -10.13
C LEU A 82 3.11 -10.05 -9.42
N ALA A 83 2.50 -10.93 -10.19
CA ALA A 83 1.43 -11.82 -9.71
C ALA A 83 1.80 -12.63 -8.46
N GLY A 84 1.07 -12.42 -7.38
CA GLY A 84 1.22 -13.12 -6.10
C GLY A 84 2.38 -12.62 -5.23
N PHE A 85 3.00 -11.50 -5.58
CA PHE A 85 4.02 -10.84 -4.77
C PHE A 85 3.46 -9.65 -4.01
N GLY A 86 4.09 -9.34 -2.88
CA GLY A 86 3.93 -8.07 -2.19
C GLY A 86 5.07 -7.12 -2.56
N MET A 87 4.88 -5.86 -2.23
CA MET A 87 5.89 -4.81 -2.32
C MET A 87 5.71 -3.82 -1.17
N LYS A 88 6.72 -2.98 -0.93
CA LYS A 88 6.56 -1.82 -0.04
C LYS A 88 5.47 -0.90 -0.57
N ALA A 89 4.54 -0.52 0.30
CA ALA A 89 3.58 0.52 0.00
C ALA A 89 4.26 1.89 0.06
N THR A 90 4.10 2.68 -1.00
CA THR A 90 4.67 4.03 -1.15
C THR A 90 3.61 5.11 -1.25
N THR A 91 2.36 4.71 -1.46
CA THR A 91 1.18 5.58 -1.51
C THR A 91 0.08 4.99 -0.64
N SER A 92 -0.96 5.77 -0.34
CA SER A 92 -2.14 5.28 0.35
C SER A 92 -2.86 4.22 -0.46
N GLY A 93 -3.41 3.22 0.22
CA GLY A 93 -4.12 2.12 -0.44
C GLY A 93 -4.25 0.87 0.41
N ALA A 94 -4.75 -0.19 -0.21
CA ALA A 94 -4.91 -1.49 0.43
C ALA A 94 -3.55 -2.08 0.82
N VAL A 95 -3.46 -2.65 2.03
CA VAL A 95 -2.25 -3.30 2.54
C VAL A 95 -2.54 -4.68 3.07
N VAL A 96 -1.54 -5.55 2.97
CA VAL A 96 -1.55 -6.92 3.45
C VAL A 96 -1.11 -7.00 4.91
N GLY A 97 -0.19 -6.12 5.31
CA GLY A 97 0.36 -6.15 6.66
C GLY A 97 1.61 -5.28 6.84
N ILE A 98 2.43 -5.66 7.81
CA ILE A 98 3.63 -4.93 8.22
C ILE A 98 4.84 -5.85 8.09
N ALA A 99 5.91 -5.38 7.44
CA ALA A 99 7.18 -6.10 7.33
C ALA A 99 7.85 -6.24 8.71
N LEU A 100 8.25 -7.44 9.05
CA LEU A 100 9.02 -7.75 10.26
C LEU A 100 10.51 -7.91 10.00
N ASP A 101 10.89 -8.10 8.73
CA ASP A 101 12.27 -8.19 8.25
C ASP A 101 12.55 -7.12 7.18
N GLU A 102 13.82 -6.99 6.85
CA GLU A 102 14.31 -6.10 5.82
C GLU A 102 14.54 -6.88 4.52
N PHE A 103 14.38 -6.20 3.38
CA PHE A 103 14.66 -6.77 2.07
C PHE A 103 15.02 -5.68 1.07
N ASP A 104 16.11 -5.89 0.36
CA ASP A 104 16.59 -5.01 -0.70
C ASP A 104 17.32 -5.81 -1.80
N GLU A 105 17.94 -5.07 -2.70
CA GLU A 105 18.69 -5.66 -3.82
C GLU A 105 19.96 -6.40 -3.38
N THR A 106 20.46 -6.14 -2.18
CA THR A 106 21.67 -6.80 -1.64
C THR A 106 21.35 -8.13 -0.94
N ILE A 107 20.13 -8.24 -0.40
CA ILE A 107 19.66 -9.45 0.30
C ILE A 107 19.07 -10.46 -0.70
N GLY A 108 18.35 -9.95 -1.71
CA GLY A 108 17.73 -10.79 -2.73
C GLY A 108 18.75 -11.29 -3.77
N THR A 109 18.62 -12.56 -4.12
CA THR A 109 19.51 -13.21 -5.11
C THR A 109 18.86 -13.40 -6.48
N GLU A 110 17.54 -13.31 -6.54
CA GLU A 110 16.76 -13.50 -7.75
C GLU A 110 16.21 -12.17 -8.27
N THR A 111 16.22 -12.00 -9.58
CA THR A 111 15.69 -10.81 -10.22
C THR A 111 14.69 -11.16 -11.31
N THR A 112 13.73 -10.30 -11.54
CA THR A 112 12.75 -10.40 -12.63
C THR A 112 12.45 -9.03 -13.23
N MET A 113 11.69 -9.00 -14.29
CA MET A 113 11.24 -7.75 -14.92
C MET A 113 9.79 -7.48 -14.56
N VAL A 114 9.50 -6.23 -14.23
CA VAL A 114 8.15 -5.69 -14.08
C VAL A 114 8.03 -4.52 -15.06
N GLY A 115 7.39 -4.76 -16.18
CA GLY A 115 7.49 -3.87 -17.33
C GLY A 115 8.95 -3.73 -17.79
N GLU A 116 9.46 -2.51 -17.82
CA GLU A 116 10.86 -2.22 -18.15
C GLU A 116 11.78 -2.16 -16.92
N LYS A 117 11.21 -2.24 -15.72
CA LYS A 117 11.97 -2.15 -14.47
C LYS A 117 12.47 -3.52 -14.03
N LYS A 118 13.78 -3.65 -13.82
CA LYS A 118 14.37 -4.82 -13.15
C LYS A 118 14.12 -4.70 -11.64
N VAL A 119 13.55 -5.74 -11.04
CA VAL A 119 13.25 -5.81 -9.61
C VAL A 119 13.86 -7.06 -9.01
N THR A 120 14.26 -6.98 -7.76
CA THR A 120 14.74 -8.12 -6.97
C THR A 120 13.56 -8.75 -6.26
N ILE A 121 13.51 -10.07 -6.22
CA ILE A 121 12.45 -10.84 -5.57
C ILE A 121 12.99 -11.71 -4.46
N GLY A 122 12.17 -11.94 -3.44
CA GLY A 122 12.51 -12.77 -2.30
C GLY A 122 11.34 -13.01 -1.37
N LYS A 123 11.63 -13.26 -0.11
CA LYS A 123 10.62 -13.46 0.94
C LYS A 123 10.97 -12.60 2.15
N VAL A 124 9.93 -12.04 2.77
CA VAL A 124 10.00 -11.25 4.01
C VAL A 124 8.97 -11.79 4.98
N LEU A 125 9.32 -11.88 6.25
CA LEU A 125 8.35 -12.17 7.29
C LEU A 125 7.44 -10.96 7.47
N VAL A 126 6.13 -11.14 7.31
CA VAL A 126 5.12 -10.08 7.41
C VAL A 126 4.12 -10.47 8.49
N PHE A 127 3.77 -9.51 9.33
CA PHE A 127 2.60 -9.63 10.19
C PHE A 127 1.37 -9.26 9.37
N ILE A 128 0.59 -10.29 9.02
CA ILE A 128 -0.62 -10.14 8.22
C ILE A 128 -1.67 -9.38 9.04
N ASN A 129 -2.14 -8.28 8.51
CA ASN A 129 -3.21 -7.46 9.04
C ASN A 129 -3.79 -6.64 7.89
N LEU A 130 -4.75 -7.24 7.20
CA LEU A 130 -5.40 -6.62 6.05
C LEU A 130 -6.05 -5.30 6.45
N GLY A 131 -5.87 -4.29 5.62
CA GLY A 131 -6.43 -2.98 5.89
C GLY A 131 -6.10 -1.96 4.81
N HIS A 132 -6.19 -0.72 5.18
CA HIS A 132 -5.82 0.42 4.35
C HIS A 132 -4.73 1.22 5.06
N ALA A 133 -3.65 1.52 4.37
CA ALA A 133 -2.65 2.46 4.87
C ALA A 133 -2.94 3.85 4.29
N ASN A 134 -2.93 4.83 5.16
CA ASN A 134 -2.89 6.23 4.75
C ASN A 134 -1.43 6.68 4.81
N LEU A 135 -0.79 6.70 3.64
CA LEU A 135 0.61 7.11 3.44
C LEU A 135 0.69 8.40 2.64
N ASP A 136 -0.46 9.01 2.35
CA ASP A 136 -0.48 10.36 1.80
C ASP A 136 0.32 11.21 2.76
N LYS A 137 1.26 11.93 2.19
CA LYS A 137 2.14 12.81 2.97
C LYS A 137 1.25 13.63 3.88
N ASP A 138 1.37 13.38 5.16
CA ASP A 138 0.77 14.23 6.15
C ASP A 138 1.16 15.65 5.77
N ILE A 139 0.19 16.45 5.38
CA ILE A 139 0.42 17.83 4.96
C ILE A 139 1.18 18.57 6.07
N SER A 140 1.01 18.13 7.32
CA SER A 140 1.81 18.58 8.46
C SER A 140 3.30 18.22 8.33
N LYS A 141 3.69 17.15 7.61
CA LYS A 141 5.09 16.77 7.40
C LYS A 141 5.76 17.47 6.22
N LEU A 142 5.00 18.05 5.31
CA LEU A 142 5.55 19.00 4.35
C LEU A 142 6.03 20.28 5.06
N ALA A 143 5.58 20.50 6.28
CA ALA A 143 6.02 21.58 7.17
C ALA A 143 7.31 21.28 7.95
N GLU A 144 7.87 20.06 7.92
CA GLU A 144 9.20 19.77 8.51
C GLU A 144 10.34 20.52 7.82
N GLY A 145 10.06 21.20 6.70
CA GLY A 145 10.93 22.21 6.09
C GLY A 145 10.74 23.64 6.62
N GLY A 146 10.01 23.83 7.72
CA GLY A 146 9.98 25.11 8.46
C GLY A 146 8.81 26.05 8.18
N GLY A 147 7.71 25.61 7.61
CA GLY A 147 6.52 26.48 7.45
C GLY A 147 5.22 25.69 7.36
N GLU A 148 4.19 26.16 8.05
CA GLU A 148 2.83 25.70 7.84
C GLU A 148 2.38 26.04 6.42
N ILE A 149 1.91 25.05 5.67
CA ILE A 149 1.42 25.25 4.29
C ILE A 149 0.20 26.18 4.29
N TRP A 150 -0.61 26.05 5.34
CA TRP A 150 -1.81 26.85 5.59
C TRP A 150 -1.80 27.34 7.04
N THR A 151 -1.98 28.62 7.25
CA THR A 151 -2.22 29.18 8.56
C THR A 151 -3.61 29.79 8.58
N ILE A 152 -4.40 29.43 9.57
CA ILE A 152 -5.72 30.03 9.81
C ILE A 152 -5.59 30.91 11.05
N ASP A 153 -5.66 32.21 10.85
CA ASP A 153 -5.79 33.14 11.97
C ASP A 153 -7.26 33.19 12.40
N MET A 154 -7.53 32.57 13.54
CA MET A 154 -8.89 32.46 14.06
C MET A 154 -9.48 33.80 14.52
N GLN A 155 -8.66 34.83 14.74
CA GLN A 155 -9.14 36.17 15.13
C GLN A 155 -9.53 37.02 13.91
N SER A 156 -8.73 36.95 12.87
CA SER A 156 -8.96 37.68 11.61
C SER A 156 -9.73 36.87 10.57
N GLY A 157 -9.88 35.56 10.77
CA GLY A 157 -10.43 34.64 9.77
C GLY A 157 -9.57 34.49 8.52
N ARG A 158 -8.30 34.89 8.61
CA ARG A 158 -7.38 34.87 7.47
C ARG A 158 -6.75 33.50 7.28
N ILE A 159 -6.77 33.04 6.04
CA ILE A 159 -6.03 31.85 5.60
C ILE A 159 -4.81 32.32 4.84
N THR A 160 -3.63 31.87 5.24
CA THR A 160 -2.36 32.18 4.58
C THR A 160 -1.74 30.88 4.08
N THR A 161 -1.23 30.88 2.85
CA THR A 161 -0.43 29.79 2.29
C THR A 161 0.92 30.31 1.82
N ILE A 162 1.98 29.54 2.00
CA ILE A 162 3.33 29.87 1.50
C ILE A 162 3.52 29.51 0.03
N TYR A 163 2.59 28.73 -0.54
CA TYR A 163 2.56 28.37 -1.95
C TYR A 163 1.37 29.04 -2.63
N GLY A 164 1.46 29.25 -3.93
CA GLY A 164 0.34 29.74 -4.71
C GLY A 164 -0.88 28.81 -4.59
N LEU A 165 -2.08 29.37 -4.62
CA LEU A 165 -3.32 28.63 -4.68
C LEU A 165 -3.66 28.35 -6.14
N ASP A 166 -3.57 27.09 -6.55
CA ASP A 166 -4.07 26.61 -7.85
C ASP A 166 -5.44 25.95 -7.63
N LEU A 167 -6.46 26.55 -8.21
CA LEU A 167 -7.84 26.06 -8.11
C LEU A 167 -8.22 25.10 -9.24
N GLY A 168 -7.28 24.72 -10.10
CA GLY A 168 -7.53 23.78 -11.19
C GLY A 168 -8.63 24.25 -12.16
N GLY A 169 -8.81 25.54 -12.32
CA GLY A 169 -9.87 26.14 -13.14
C GLY A 169 -11.21 26.34 -12.44
N ALA A 170 -11.30 26.07 -11.13
CA ALA A 170 -12.49 26.39 -10.34
C ALA A 170 -12.49 27.85 -9.90
N ASP A 171 -13.67 28.44 -9.80
CA ASP A 171 -13.86 29.82 -9.36
C ASP A 171 -13.83 29.95 -7.84
N ILE A 172 -13.32 31.09 -7.34
CA ILE A 172 -13.48 31.47 -5.95
C ILE A 172 -14.83 32.15 -5.82
N MET A 173 -15.77 31.52 -5.11
CA MET A 173 -17.13 32.03 -4.93
C MET A 173 -17.29 32.73 -3.58
N ASN A 174 -18.19 33.72 -3.53
CA ASN A 174 -18.53 34.47 -2.32
C ASN A 174 -17.38 35.27 -1.68
N VAL A 175 -16.48 35.78 -2.50
CA VAL A 175 -15.37 36.62 -2.06
C VAL A 175 -15.73 38.07 -2.25
N SER A 176 -15.67 38.86 -1.19
CA SER A 176 -15.97 40.31 -1.25
C SER A 176 -14.82 41.09 -1.87
N SER A 177 -13.59 40.66 -1.69
CA SER A 177 -12.40 41.22 -2.34
C SER A 177 -11.25 40.27 -2.35
N ILE A 178 -10.44 40.32 -3.40
CA ILE A 178 -9.15 39.63 -3.50
C ILE A 178 -8.07 40.71 -3.67
N LEU A 179 -7.12 40.75 -2.76
CA LEU A 179 -6.05 41.75 -2.77
C LEU A 179 -4.71 41.08 -2.96
N SER A 180 -3.90 41.56 -3.91
CA SER A 180 -2.51 41.16 -3.98
C SER A 180 -1.67 41.98 -3.01
N ALA A 181 -0.57 41.43 -2.50
CA ALA A 181 0.35 42.13 -1.62
C ALA A 181 0.96 43.38 -2.31
N ASN A 182 1.00 43.40 -3.64
CA ASN A 182 1.60 44.43 -4.48
C ASN A 182 0.54 45.31 -5.18
N GLY A 183 -0.76 45.05 -4.93
CA GLY A 183 -1.85 45.81 -5.51
C GLY A 183 -2.06 45.66 -7.03
N THR A 184 -1.33 44.75 -7.67
CA THR A 184 -1.42 44.50 -9.12
C THR A 184 -1.88 43.08 -9.40
N TRP A 185 -2.87 42.98 -10.28
CA TRP A 185 -3.32 41.71 -10.90
C TRP A 185 -2.80 41.67 -12.33
N SER A 186 -2.22 40.58 -12.73
CA SER A 186 -1.86 40.28 -14.12
C SER A 186 -2.77 39.22 -14.67
#